data_0bceb2c3f944365ccca15ba69c3eb167
#
_entry.id   0bceb2c3f944365ccca15ba69c3eb167
#
_cell.length_a   1.000
_cell.length_b   1.000
_cell.length_c   1.000
_cell.angle_alpha   90.00
_cell.angle_beta   90.00
_cell.angle_gamma   90.00
#
_symmetry.space_group_name_H-M   'P 1'
#
loop_
_entity.id
_entity.type
_entity.pdbx_description
1 polymer ?
#
loop_
_entity_poly.entity_id
_entity_poly.type
_entity_poly.pdbx_seq_one_letter_code
_entity_poly.pdbx_strand_id
1 'polypeptide(L)'
;MRLSYLIVGLAALALATARPLHAEETVNGPVYVVTYFDVAPPAAEQTAALARQHVEASRKEAGNVGFDMFAEIGRPNRLAILEIWRDKPAYDAHGTAASTAAFREKLQPLLISGTGIRVFEGLSVAAPTARPGPQALFVLTHVDVPPPQKDQAVELQKALATAVRKDDGNLWFDVLQQDTRPNHFTLFEGWRDRTAFDASIATAHAKEFRQKLNPLEGALYDERLYQVIH
;
A
#
# COMPACT_ATOMS: atom_id res chain seq x y z
N MET A 1 72.48 49.55 -7.21
CA MET A 1 71.93 48.29 -7.69
C MET A 1 70.82 47.88 -6.72
N ARG A 2 69.54 48.05 -7.11
CA ARG A 2 68.37 47.62 -6.32
C ARG A 2 67.68 46.49 -7.12
N LEU A 3 67.66 45.32 -6.55
CA LEU A 3 67.06 44.12 -7.11
C LEU A 3 65.58 44.10 -6.69
N SER A 4 64.66 44.21 -7.63
CA SER A 4 63.22 44.09 -7.38
C SER A 4 62.79 42.64 -7.59
N TYR A 5 62.25 41.98 -6.57
CA TYR A 5 61.64 40.66 -6.68
C TYR A 5 60.17 40.81 -7.08
N LEU A 6 59.82 40.21 -8.20
CA LEU A 6 58.46 40.11 -8.68
C LEU A 6 57.85 38.86 -8.04
N ILE A 7 56.83 39.01 -7.19
CA ILE A 7 56.04 37.91 -6.64
C ILE A 7 54.88 37.63 -7.60
N VAL A 8 54.91 36.51 -8.28
CA VAL A 8 53.78 35.98 -9.09
C VAL A 8 52.89 35.20 -8.18
N GLY A 9 51.72 35.77 -7.85
CA GLY A 9 50.67 35.08 -7.10
C GLY A 9 49.90 34.13 -8.00
N LEU A 10 49.96 32.81 -7.69
CA LEU A 10 49.15 31.81 -8.35
C LEU A 10 47.77 31.79 -7.69
N ALA A 11 46.75 32.29 -8.34
CA ALA A 11 45.35 32.13 -7.88
C ALA A 11 44.83 30.74 -8.28
N ALA A 12 44.67 29.85 -7.31
CA ALA A 12 44.05 28.55 -7.51
C ALA A 12 42.52 28.73 -7.60
N LEU A 13 41.98 28.57 -8.80
CA LEU A 13 40.53 28.57 -9.06
C LEU A 13 39.98 27.20 -8.63
N ALA A 14 39.31 27.15 -7.45
CA ALA A 14 38.60 25.96 -7.00
C ALA A 14 37.32 25.80 -7.83
N LEU A 15 37.30 24.86 -8.78
CA LEU A 15 36.07 24.43 -9.43
C LEU A 15 35.26 23.62 -8.39
N ALA A 16 34.21 24.23 -7.84
CA ALA A 16 33.18 23.53 -7.10
C ALA A 16 32.39 22.69 -8.10
N THR A 17 32.63 21.38 -8.15
CA THR A 17 31.76 20.45 -8.87
C THR A 17 30.45 20.35 -8.11
N ALA A 18 29.42 21.05 -8.61
CA ALA A 18 28.05 20.82 -8.16
C ALA A 18 27.70 19.36 -8.45
N ARG A 19 27.48 18.57 -7.40
CA ARG A 19 26.85 17.26 -7.52
C ARG A 19 25.47 17.47 -8.12
N PRO A 20 25.09 16.72 -9.17
CA PRO A 20 23.72 16.76 -9.63
C PRO A 20 22.84 16.31 -8.46
N LEU A 21 21.90 17.18 -8.07
CA LEU A 21 20.73 16.76 -7.28
C LEU A 21 20.15 15.55 -8.03
N HIS A 22 20.10 14.40 -7.37
CA HIS A 22 19.33 13.27 -7.87
C HIS A 22 17.91 13.82 -8.06
N ALA A 23 17.49 13.98 -9.30
CA ALA A 23 16.08 14.11 -9.60
C ALA A 23 15.44 12.85 -9.01
N GLU A 24 14.52 13.00 -8.04
CA GLU A 24 13.62 11.93 -7.65
C GLU A 24 13.05 11.38 -8.96
N GLU A 25 13.34 10.11 -9.26
CA GLU A 25 12.64 9.42 -10.33
C GLU A 25 11.18 9.48 -9.96
N THR A 26 10.43 10.31 -10.66
CA THR A 26 8.97 10.33 -10.54
C THR A 26 8.51 8.96 -10.99
N VAL A 27 8.09 8.13 -10.05
CA VAL A 27 7.43 6.85 -10.33
C VAL A 27 6.20 7.17 -11.17
N ASN A 28 6.30 6.95 -12.48
CA ASN A 28 5.25 7.25 -13.47
C ASN A 28 4.18 6.16 -13.52
N GLY A 29 4.00 5.41 -12.44
CA GLY A 29 3.04 4.32 -12.34
C GLY A 29 1.95 4.57 -11.29
N PRO A 30 0.95 3.68 -11.23
CA PRO A 30 -0.07 3.74 -10.20
C PRO A 30 0.52 3.64 -8.79
N VAL A 31 0.02 4.48 -7.89
CA VAL A 31 0.38 4.51 -6.48
C VAL A 31 -0.71 3.80 -5.69
N TYR A 32 -0.33 2.82 -4.89
CA TYR A 32 -1.19 2.10 -3.97
C TYR A 32 -0.92 2.57 -2.55
N VAL A 33 -1.96 2.87 -1.80
CA VAL A 33 -1.81 3.31 -0.41
C VAL A 33 -2.75 2.52 0.47
N VAL A 34 -2.21 1.98 1.56
CA VAL A 34 -3.03 1.36 2.59
C VAL A 34 -2.85 2.14 3.89
N THR A 35 -3.97 2.65 4.40
CA THR A 35 -4.02 3.37 5.67
C THR A 35 -4.77 2.55 6.69
N TYR A 36 -4.13 2.27 7.84
CA TYR A 36 -4.71 1.56 8.98
C TYR A 36 -4.97 2.51 10.13
N PHE A 37 -6.10 2.34 10.81
CA PHE A 37 -6.40 3.07 12.05
C PHE A 37 -7.44 2.34 12.89
N ASP A 38 -7.36 2.58 14.20
CA ASP A 38 -8.30 2.04 15.17
C ASP A 38 -9.09 3.21 15.79
N VAL A 39 -10.40 3.03 15.91
CA VAL A 39 -11.29 3.95 16.60
C VAL A 39 -11.83 3.34 17.88
N ALA A 40 -12.34 4.16 18.79
CA ALA A 40 -13.06 3.66 19.96
C ALA A 40 -14.23 2.76 19.51
N PRO A 41 -14.45 1.57 20.11
CA PRO A 41 -15.50 0.65 19.67
C PRO A 41 -16.89 1.30 19.54
N PRO A 42 -17.34 2.20 20.44
CA PRO A 42 -18.61 2.91 20.28
C PRO A 42 -18.66 3.87 19.08
N ALA A 43 -17.50 4.28 18.56
CA ALA A 43 -17.40 5.20 17.42
C ALA A 43 -17.41 4.49 16.06
N ALA A 44 -17.43 3.15 16.01
CA ALA A 44 -17.32 2.39 14.77
C ALA A 44 -18.39 2.75 13.74
N GLU A 45 -19.67 2.87 14.16
CA GLU A 45 -20.76 3.22 13.28
C GLU A 45 -20.65 4.67 12.76
N GLN A 46 -20.31 5.62 13.64
CA GLN A 46 -20.06 7.01 13.25
C GLN A 46 -18.92 7.10 12.25
N THR A 47 -17.86 6.34 12.48
CA THR A 47 -16.70 6.29 11.57
C THR A 47 -17.08 5.69 10.22
N ALA A 48 -17.91 4.65 10.19
CA ALA A 48 -18.41 4.08 8.94
C ALA A 48 -19.23 5.09 8.12
N ALA A 49 -20.03 5.94 8.79
CA ALA A 49 -20.77 7.01 8.12
C ALA A 49 -19.84 8.10 7.53
N LEU A 50 -18.80 8.50 8.27
CA LEU A 50 -17.75 9.41 7.76
C LEU A 50 -16.98 8.79 6.59
N ALA A 51 -16.68 7.48 6.69
CA ALA A 51 -16.00 6.71 5.67
C ALA A 51 -16.74 6.75 4.34
N ARG A 52 -18.03 6.47 4.33
CA ARG A 52 -18.85 6.51 3.11
C ARG A 52 -18.77 7.86 2.40
N GLN A 53 -18.90 8.95 3.14
CA GLN A 53 -18.79 10.30 2.57
C GLN A 53 -17.41 10.57 1.96
N HIS A 54 -16.35 10.13 2.65
CA HIS A 54 -14.98 10.29 2.17
C HIS A 54 -14.70 9.45 0.93
N VAL A 55 -15.13 8.19 0.90
CA VAL A 55 -15.02 7.30 -0.26
C VAL A 55 -15.72 7.90 -1.49
N GLU A 56 -16.96 8.39 -1.33
CA GLU A 56 -17.69 9.03 -2.43
C GLU A 56 -17.02 10.29 -2.97
N ALA A 57 -16.44 11.11 -2.09
CA ALA A 57 -15.72 12.31 -2.49
C ALA A 57 -14.43 11.95 -3.23
N SER A 58 -13.63 11.05 -2.67
CA SER A 58 -12.33 10.64 -3.22
C SER A 58 -12.45 9.95 -4.58
N ARG A 59 -13.48 9.14 -4.78
CA ARG A 59 -13.76 8.50 -6.07
C ARG A 59 -14.06 9.47 -7.22
N LYS A 60 -14.43 10.71 -6.90
CA LYS A 60 -14.69 11.77 -7.91
C LYS A 60 -13.44 12.60 -8.22
N GLU A 61 -12.36 12.42 -7.48
CA GLU A 61 -11.14 13.17 -7.66
C GLU A 61 -10.39 12.75 -8.93
N ALA A 62 -9.73 13.70 -9.56
CA ALA A 62 -8.96 13.45 -10.77
C ALA A 62 -7.77 12.52 -10.49
N GLY A 63 -7.68 11.44 -11.27
CA GLY A 63 -6.63 10.43 -11.11
C GLY A 63 -6.92 9.35 -10.08
N ASN A 64 -8.10 9.37 -9.43
CA ASN A 64 -8.53 8.22 -8.64
C ASN A 64 -8.78 7.02 -9.55
N VAL A 65 -8.24 5.86 -9.20
CA VAL A 65 -8.45 4.57 -9.87
C VAL A 65 -9.29 3.64 -9.00
N GLY A 66 -9.11 3.72 -7.67
CA GLY A 66 -9.86 2.97 -6.69
C GLY A 66 -9.75 3.62 -5.32
N PHE A 67 -10.83 3.57 -4.55
CA PHE A 67 -10.85 4.06 -3.19
C PHE A 67 -11.92 3.30 -2.40
N ASP A 68 -11.48 2.47 -1.46
CA ASP A 68 -12.36 1.64 -0.65
C ASP A 68 -11.95 1.70 0.82
N MET A 69 -12.95 1.61 1.71
CA MET A 69 -12.74 1.49 3.14
C MET A 69 -13.32 0.20 3.66
N PHE A 70 -12.59 -0.43 4.56
CA PHE A 70 -12.86 -1.76 5.07
C PHE A 70 -12.89 -1.77 6.59
N ALA A 71 -13.74 -2.61 7.17
CA ALA A 71 -13.74 -2.94 8.59
C ALA A 71 -13.26 -4.38 8.79
N GLU A 72 -12.37 -4.60 9.77
CA GLU A 72 -11.85 -5.94 10.10
C GLU A 72 -12.98 -6.82 10.64
N ILE A 73 -13.11 -8.03 10.12
CA ILE A 73 -14.12 -9.00 10.56
C ILE A 73 -13.84 -9.39 12.00
N GLY A 74 -14.86 -9.27 12.85
CA GLY A 74 -14.75 -9.50 14.29
C GLY A 74 -14.20 -8.33 15.10
N ARG A 75 -13.69 -7.28 14.43
CA ARG A 75 -13.18 -6.05 15.07
C ARG A 75 -13.57 -4.80 14.26
N PRO A 76 -14.87 -4.45 14.19
CA PRO A 76 -15.37 -3.41 13.29
C PRO A 76 -14.83 -1.99 13.60
N ASN A 77 -14.16 -1.82 14.72
CA ASN A 77 -13.46 -0.60 15.10
C ASN A 77 -12.00 -0.52 14.56
N ARG A 78 -11.52 -1.57 13.89
CA ARG A 78 -10.26 -1.58 13.15
C ARG A 78 -10.55 -1.44 11.67
N LEU A 79 -9.99 -0.41 11.07
CA LEU A 79 -10.31 -0.01 9.71
C LEU A 79 -9.06 0.04 8.85
N ALA A 80 -9.28 -0.21 7.56
CA ALA A 80 -8.27 -0.01 6.53
C ALA A 80 -8.87 0.77 5.37
N ILE A 81 -8.10 1.67 4.77
CA ILE A 81 -8.40 2.31 3.50
C ILE A 81 -7.42 1.77 2.47
N LEU A 82 -7.91 1.33 1.32
CA LEU A 82 -7.10 1.11 0.13
C LEU A 82 -7.39 2.22 -0.87
N GLU A 83 -6.33 2.89 -1.28
CA GLU A 83 -6.38 3.92 -2.30
C GLU A 83 -5.52 3.49 -3.48
N ILE A 84 -6.00 3.70 -4.69
CA ILE A 84 -5.26 3.49 -5.93
C ILE A 84 -5.35 4.79 -6.73
N TRP A 85 -4.19 5.38 -6.98
CA TRP A 85 -4.07 6.62 -7.73
C TRP A 85 -3.31 6.37 -9.02
N ARG A 86 -3.68 7.06 -10.10
CA ARG A 86 -3.02 6.95 -11.41
C ARG A 86 -1.52 7.21 -11.33
N ASP A 87 -1.11 8.16 -10.49
CA ASP A 87 0.26 8.61 -10.33
C ASP A 87 0.46 9.34 -8.99
N LYS A 88 1.70 9.63 -8.64
CA LYS A 88 2.07 10.36 -7.42
C LYS A 88 1.44 11.77 -7.35
N PRO A 89 1.40 12.58 -8.42
CA PRO A 89 0.74 13.89 -8.38
C PRO A 89 -0.74 13.81 -8.02
N ALA A 90 -1.47 12.80 -8.49
CA ALA A 90 -2.88 12.59 -8.13
C ALA A 90 -3.03 12.24 -6.64
N TYR A 91 -2.16 11.38 -6.10
CA TYR A 91 -2.12 11.06 -4.67
C TYR A 91 -1.80 12.31 -3.82
N ASP A 92 -0.82 13.12 -4.22
CA ASP A 92 -0.45 14.34 -3.50
C ASP A 92 -1.59 15.38 -3.50
N ALA A 93 -2.29 15.51 -4.62
CA ALA A 93 -3.46 16.38 -4.74
C ALA A 93 -4.58 15.92 -3.78
N HIS A 94 -4.87 14.61 -3.70
CA HIS A 94 -5.80 14.03 -2.73
C HIS A 94 -5.38 14.36 -1.29
N GLY A 95 -4.10 14.21 -0.98
CA GLY A 95 -3.56 14.46 0.38
C GLY A 95 -3.82 15.89 0.88
N THR A 96 -3.95 16.86 -0.04
CA THR A 96 -4.20 18.29 0.24
C THR A 96 -5.65 18.73 -0.07
N ALA A 97 -6.50 17.84 -0.55
CA ALA A 97 -7.90 18.15 -0.86
C ALA A 97 -8.69 18.55 0.39
N ALA A 98 -9.61 19.50 0.23
CA ALA A 98 -10.48 19.97 1.34
C ALA A 98 -11.35 18.85 1.92
N SER A 99 -11.81 17.91 1.08
CA SER A 99 -12.54 16.70 1.48
C SER A 99 -11.73 15.82 2.43
N THR A 100 -10.45 15.59 2.10
CA THR A 100 -9.51 14.81 2.91
C THR A 100 -9.17 15.50 4.22
N ALA A 101 -8.97 16.82 4.21
CA ALA A 101 -8.75 17.61 5.42
C ALA A 101 -9.95 17.52 6.36
N ALA A 102 -11.17 17.71 5.83
CA ALA A 102 -12.41 17.61 6.62
C ALA A 102 -12.66 16.20 7.18
N PHE A 103 -12.32 15.15 6.43
CA PHE A 103 -12.38 13.78 6.92
C PHE A 103 -11.41 13.57 8.09
N ARG A 104 -10.14 13.96 7.94
CA ARG A 104 -9.11 13.83 8.98
C ARG A 104 -9.50 14.59 10.26
N GLU A 105 -10.01 15.80 10.14
CA GLU A 105 -10.48 16.61 11.27
C GLU A 105 -11.59 15.89 12.06
N LYS A 106 -12.59 15.33 11.37
CA LYS A 106 -13.70 14.60 12.00
C LYS A 106 -13.28 13.25 12.55
N LEU A 107 -12.31 12.58 11.93
CA LEU A 107 -11.78 11.29 12.37
C LEU A 107 -10.91 11.41 13.62
N GLN A 108 -10.09 12.46 13.71
CA GLN A 108 -9.08 12.63 14.75
C GLN A 108 -9.59 12.40 16.19
N PRO A 109 -10.75 12.93 16.63
CA PRO A 109 -11.26 12.71 17.99
C PRO A 109 -11.79 11.29 18.22
N LEU A 110 -11.97 10.48 17.18
CA LEU A 110 -12.49 9.11 17.28
C LEU A 110 -11.36 8.08 17.38
N LEU A 111 -10.13 8.46 17.01
CA LEU A 111 -8.97 7.58 17.01
C LEU A 111 -8.54 7.20 18.43
N ILE A 112 -8.18 5.91 18.60
CA ILE A 112 -7.52 5.40 19.81
C ILE A 112 -6.05 5.05 19.57
N SER A 113 -5.63 5.07 18.30
CA SER A 113 -4.25 4.87 17.88
C SER A 113 -3.86 5.88 16.80
N GLY A 114 -2.57 6.02 16.51
CA GLY A 114 -2.13 6.75 15.33
C GLY A 114 -2.55 6.05 14.03
N THR A 115 -2.64 6.81 12.95
CA THR A 115 -2.85 6.25 11.59
C THR A 115 -1.53 5.72 11.04
N GLY A 116 -1.54 4.48 10.53
CA GLY A 116 -0.41 3.87 9.84
C GLY A 116 -0.61 3.95 8.33
N ILE A 117 0.13 4.82 7.65
CA ILE A 117 0.06 4.99 6.18
C ILE A 117 1.23 4.25 5.55
N ARG A 118 0.95 3.39 4.57
CA ARG A 118 1.95 2.68 3.79
C ARG A 118 1.71 2.90 2.32
N VAL A 119 2.74 3.35 1.62
CA VAL A 119 2.73 3.59 0.17
C VAL A 119 3.43 2.43 -0.52
N PHE A 120 2.90 2.00 -1.65
CA PHE A 120 3.38 0.82 -2.37
C PHE A 120 3.42 1.06 -3.87
N GLU A 121 4.27 0.28 -4.52
CA GLU A 121 4.26 0.02 -5.95
C GLU A 121 3.62 -1.34 -6.24
N GLY A 122 2.97 -1.46 -7.40
CA GLY A 122 2.41 -2.74 -7.84
C GLY A 122 3.48 -3.64 -8.43
N LEU A 123 3.76 -4.80 -7.81
CA LEU A 123 4.67 -5.82 -8.36
C LEU A 123 3.97 -6.79 -9.31
N SER A 124 2.77 -7.20 -8.97
CA SER A 124 1.91 -8.04 -9.79
C SER A 124 0.47 -7.62 -9.51
N VAL A 125 -0.07 -6.81 -10.40
CA VAL A 125 -1.40 -6.22 -10.26
C VAL A 125 -2.26 -6.59 -11.48
N ALA A 126 -3.57 -6.69 -11.27
CA ALA A 126 -4.53 -6.99 -12.32
C ALA A 126 -5.86 -6.28 -12.08
N ALA A 127 -6.58 -5.99 -13.14
CA ALA A 127 -7.94 -5.50 -12.99
C ALA A 127 -8.81 -6.54 -12.26
N PRO A 128 -9.74 -6.12 -11.37
CA PRO A 128 -10.70 -7.01 -10.76
C PRO A 128 -11.50 -7.79 -11.81
N THR A 129 -11.73 -9.08 -11.56
CA THR A 129 -12.45 -9.96 -12.50
C THR A 129 -13.96 -9.72 -12.50
N ALA A 130 -14.50 -9.23 -11.35
CA ALA A 130 -15.90 -8.89 -11.18
C ALA A 130 -16.08 -7.84 -10.08
N ARG A 131 -17.26 -7.22 -10.06
CA ARG A 131 -17.64 -6.33 -8.96
C ARG A 131 -17.92 -7.16 -7.70
N PRO A 132 -17.40 -6.73 -6.53
CA PRO A 132 -17.70 -7.38 -5.26
C PRO A 132 -19.19 -7.33 -4.95
N GLY A 133 -19.76 -8.49 -4.58
CA GLY A 133 -21.12 -8.58 -4.05
C GLY A 133 -21.18 -8.31 -2.55
N PRO A 134 -22.36 -8.34 -1.93
CA PRO A 134 -22.54 -8.02 -0.51
C PRO A 134 -21.87 -9.02 0.46
N GLN A 135 -21.51 -10.20 -0.02
CA GLN A 135 -20.79 -11.22 0.77
C GLN A 135 -19.29 -11.24 0.48
N ALA A 136 -18.79 -10.31 -0.34
CA ALA A 136 -17.39 -10.25 -0.71
C ALA A 136 -16.50 -10.10 0.53
N LEU A 137 -15.42 -10.89 0.53
CA LEU A 137 -14.39 -10.87 1.53
C LEU A 137 -13.12 -10.25 0.94
N PHE A 138 -12.48 -9.38 1.71
CA PHE A 138 -11.18 -8.82 1.37
C PHE A 138 -10.13 -9.26 2.38
N VAL A 139 -8.93 -9.49 1.90
CA VAL A 139 -7.81 -9.92 2.74
C VAL A 139 -6.63 -9.00 2.48
N LEU A 140 -6.04 -8.54 3.57
CA LEU A 140 -4.76 -7.81 3.57
C LEU A 140 -3.76 -8.65 4.34
N THR A 141 -2.74 -9.12 3.63
CA THR A 141 -1.69 -9.94 4.23
C THR A 141 -0.35 -9.21 4.13
N HIS A 142 0.30 -9.02 5.27
CA HIS A 142 1.66 -8.48 5.31
C HIS A 142 2.68 -9.60 5.29
N VAL A 143 3.66 -9.46 4.38
CA VAL A 143 4.79 -10.38 4.23
C VAL A 143 6.07 -9.57 4.35
N ASP A 144 6.80 -9.78 5.43
CA ASP A 144 8.06 -9.11 5.70
C ASP A 144 9.19 -10.15 5.69
N VAL A 145 10.21 -9.89 4.88
CA VAL A 145 11.38 -10.76 4.78
C VAL A 145 12.65 -9.98 5.08
N PRO A 146 13.74 -10.61 5.57
CA PRO A 146 15.04 -9.96 5.62
C PRO A 146 15.49 -9.48 4.23
N PRO A 147 16.22 -8.37 4.10
CA PRO A 147 16.60 -7.80 2.81
C PRO A 147 17.25 -8.80 1.82
N PRO A 148 18.13 -9.75 2.25
CA PRO A 148 18.72 -10.72 1.33
C PRO A 148 17.71 -11.69 0.67
N GLN A 149 16.56 -11.93 1.29
CA GLN A 149 15.50 -12.81 0.80
C GLN A 149 14.48 -12.09 -0.11
N LYS A 150 14.61 -10.78 -0.29
CA LYS A 150 13.64 -9.94 -1.01
C LYS A 150 13.32 -10.50 -2.41
N ASP A 151 14.33 -10.76 -3.22
CA ASP A 151 14.12 -11.15 -4.62
C ASP A 151 13.46 -12.53 -4.73
N GLN A 152 13.83 -13.46 -3.84
CA GLN A 152 13.18 -14.77 -3.77
C GLN A 152 11.70 -14.64 -3.34
N ALA A 153 11.40 -13.78 -2.36
CA ALA A 153 10.04 -13.52 -1.92
C ALA A 153 9.19 -12.88 -3.03
N VAL A 154 9.77 -11.96 -3.82
CA VAL A 154 9.11 -11.36 -5.00
C VAL A 154 8.66 -12.43 -5.99
N GLU A 155 9.55 -13.34 -6.37
CA GLU A 155 9.22 -14.41 -7.34
C GLU A 155 8.16 -15.38 -6.78
N LEU A 156 8.23 -15.75 -5.52
CA LEU A 156 7.22 -16.58 -4.88
C LEU A 156 5.83 -15.92 -4.90
N GLN A 157 5.75 -14.64 -4.56
CA GLN A 157 4.49 -13.90 -4.51
C GLN A 157 3.90 -13.69 -5.92
N LYS A 158 4.71 -13.41 -6.93
CA LYS A 158 4.26 -13.32 -8.32
C LYS A 158 3.72 -14.65 -8.84
N ALA A 159 4.39 -15.76 -8.50
CA ALA A 159 3.92 -17.09 -8.86
C ALA A 159 2.58 -17.41 -8.18
N LEU A 160 2.44 -17.07 -6.89
CA LEU A 160 1.18 -17.19 -6.16
C LEU A 160 0.07 -16.38 -6.83
N ALA A 161 0.30 -15.11 -7.14
CA ALA A 161 -0.68 -14.25 -7.79
C ALA A 161 -1.19 -14.83 -9.11
N THR A 162 -0.29 -15.41 -9.90
CA THR A 162 -0.63 -16.06 -11.17
C THR A 162 -1.53 -17.29 -10.97
N ALA A 163 -1.33 -18.02 -9.89
CA ALA A 163 -2.14 -19.19 -9.57
C ALA A 163 -3.49 -18.80 -8.98
N VAL A 164 -3.49 -17.97 -7.94
CA VAL A 164 -4.70 -17.58 -7.19
C VAL A 164 -5.73 -16.85 -8.05
N ARG A 165 -5.28 -16.04 -9.03
CA ARG A 165 -6.20 -15.39 -9.98
C ARG A 165 -7.03 -16.35 -10.82
N LYS A 166 -6.72 -17.65 -10.80
CA LYS A 166 -7.46 -18.71 -11.50
C LYS A 166 -8.39 -19.49 -10.57
N ASP A 167 -8.31 -19.25 -9.25
CA ASP A 167 -9.13 -19.92 -8.28
C ASP A 167 -10.60 -19.48 -8.41
N ASP A 168 -11.52 -20.41 -8.23
CA ASP A 168 -12.96 -20.08 -8.26
C ASP A 168 -13.30 -19.08 -7.16
N GLY A 169 -13.99 -18.01 -7.54
CA GLY A 169 -14.42 -16.96 -6.64
C GLY A 169 -13.32 -15.93 -6.31
N ASN A 170 -12.11 -16.03 -6.88
CA ASN A 170 -11.17 -14.92 -6.82
C ASN A 170 -11.68 -13.72 -7.64
N LEU A 171 -11.80 -12.56 -7.01
CA LEU A 171 -12.22 -11.31 -7.65
C LEU A 171 -11.02 -10.39 -7.89
N TRP A 172 -10.00 -10.48 -7.03
CA TRP A 172 -8.86 -9.59 -7.06
C TRP A 172 -7.68 -10.23 -6.32
N PHE A 173 -6.48 -10.10 -6.87
CA PHE A 173 -5.24 -10.47 -6.19
C PHE A 173 -4.09 -9.60 -6.67
N ASP A 174 -3.61 -8.72 -5.79
CA ASP A 174 -2.49 -7.83 -6.07
C ASP A 174 -1.34 -8.10 -5.09
N VAL A 175 -0.13 -8.05 -5.62
CA VAL A 175 1.12 -8.06 -4.87
C VAL A 175 1.69 -6.65 -4.91
N LEU A 176 1.81 -6.06 -3.74
CA LEU A 176 2.28 -4.69 -3.55
C LEU A 176 3.61 -4.70 -2.78
N GLN A 177 4.57 -3.89 -3.20
CA GLN A 177 5.86 -3.70 -2.53
C GLN A 177 5.94 -2.31 -1.92
N GLN A 178 6.30 -2.23 -0.64
CA GLN A 178 6.40 -0.95 0.05
C GLN A 178 7.59 -0.13 -0.50
N ASP A 179 7.34 1.12 -0.87
CA ASP A 179 8.32 2.01 -1.50
C ASP A 179 9.54 2.30 -0.61
N THR A 180 9.30 2.59 0.68
CA THR A 180 10.35 2.91 1.66
C THR A 180 11.02 1.68 2.27
N ARG A 181 10.43 0.47 2.09
CA ARG A 181 10.92 -0.81 2.61
C ARG A 181 10.73 -1.91 1.57
N PRO A 182 11.63 -2.05 0.59
CA PRO A 182 11.43 -2.97 -0.53
C PRO A 182 11.37 -4.47 -0.16
N ASN A 183 11.69 -4.81 1.07
CA ASN A 183 11.56 -6.16 1.63
C ASN A 183 10.26 -6.38 2.44
N HIS A 184 9.33 -5.41 2.41
CA HIS A 184 8.00 -5.48 2.98
C HIS A 184 6.96 -5.46 1.87
N PHE A 185 6.03 -6.40 1.92
CA PHE A 185 5.01 -6.59 0.89
C PHE A 185 3.62 -6.62 1.52
N THR A 186 2.62 -6.33 0.70
CA THR A 186 1.22 -6.56 1.04
C THR A 186 0.55 -7.31 -0.10
N LEU A 187 -0.08 -8.43 0.21
CA LEU A 187 -1.02 -9.10 -0.67
C LEU A 187 -2.40 -8.50 -0.39
N PHE A 188 -3.04 -7.99 -1.42
CA PHE A 188 -4.42 -7.54 -1.37
C PHE A 188 -5.28 -8.50 -2.18
N GLU A 189 -6.29 -9.08 -1.53
CA GLU A 189 -7.15 -10.09 -2.13
C GLU A 189 -8.61 -9.70 -2.01
N GLY A 190 -9.38 -9.99 -3.04
CA GLY A 190 -10.83 -9.91 -3.03
C GLY A 190 -11.42 -11.27 -3.42
N TRP A 191 -12.38 -11.76 -2.63
CA TRP A 191 -13.04 -13.03 -2.82
C TRP A 191 -14.55 -12.86 -2.88
N ARG A 192 -15.22 -13.69 -3.67
CA ARG A 192 -16.69 -13.70 -3.80
C ARG A 192 -17.37 -13.84 -2.44
N ASP A 193 -16.83 -14.70 -1.59
CA ASP A 193 -17.32 -15.01 -0.25
C ASP A 193 -16.25 -15.73 0.58
N ARG A 194 -16.56 -15.98 1.84
CA ARG A 194 -15.71 -16.71 2.77
C ARG A 194 -15.40 -18.14 2.31
N THR A 195 -16.34 -18.82 1.69
CA THR A 195 -16.17 -20.21 1.23
C THR A 195 -15.11 -20.28 0.12
N ALA A 196 -15.14 -19.33 -0.82
CA ALA A 196 -14.13 -19.24 -1.87
C ALA A 196 -12.72 -19.00 -1.31
N PHE A 197 -12.58 -18.10 -0.35
CA PHE A 197 -11.31 -17.88 0.34
C PHE A 197 -10.83 -19.13 1.07
N ASP A 198 -11.67 -19.78 1.88
CA ASP A 198 -11.31 -20.99 2.62
C ASP A 198 -10.89 -22.14 1.69
N ALA A 199 -11.51 -22.24 0.50
CA ALA A 199 -11.11 -23.20 -0.52
C ALA A 199 -9.72 -22.87 -1.10
N SER A 200 -9.44 -21.59 -1.38
CA SER A 200 -8.16 -21.14 -1.95
C SER A 200 -6.98 -21.45 -1.02
N ILE A 201 -7.07 -21.16 0.27
CA ILE A 201 -5.99 -21.44 1.23
C ILE A 201 -5.71 -22.96 1.37
N ALA A 202 -6.64 -23.82 0.99
CA ALA A 202 -6.50 -25.28 1.02
C ALA A 202 -5.85 -25.85 -0.27
N THR A 203 -5.64 -25.03 -1.30
CA THR A 203 -5.07 -25.44 -2.59
C THR A 203 -3.59 -25.88 -2.47
N ALA A 204 -3.12 -26.61 -3.49
CA ALA A 204 -1.73 -27.05 -3.52
C ALA A 204 -0.78 -25.84 -3.65
N HIS A 205 -1.11 -24.85 -4.50
CA HIS A 205 -0.26 -23.67 -4.70
C HIS A 205 -0.19 -22.76 -3.47
N ALA A 206 -1.27 -22.60 -2.71
CA ALA A 206 -1.25 -21.85 -1.45
C ALA A 206 -0.37 -22.54 -0.39
N LYS A 207 -0.51 -23.85 -0.25
CA LYS A 207 0.33 -24.65 0.67
C LYS A 207 1.81 -24.59 0.26
N GLU A 208 2.11 -24.77 -1.01
CA GLU A 208 3.46 -24.67 -1.54
C GLU A 208 4.09 -23.30 -1.30
N PHE A 209 3.32 -22.24 -1.56
CA PHE A 209 3.74 -20.87 -1.26
C PHE A 209 4.10 -20.71 0.22
N ARG A 210 3.23 -21.11 1.14
CA ARG A 210 3.49 -21.03 2.58
C ARG A 210 4.72 -21.83 3.01
N GLN A 211 4.90 -23.04 2.48
CA GLN A 211 6.09 -23.88 2.75
C GLN A 211 7.39 -23.22 2.30
N LYS A 212 7.36 -22.56 1.14
CA LYS A 212 8.56 -21.88 0.59
C LYS A 212 8.79 -20.51 1.24
N LEU A 213 7.75 -19.82 1.66
CA LEU A 213 7.85 -18.52 2.30
C LEU A 213 8.32 -18.62 3.75
N ASN A 214 7.80 -19.56 4.54
CA ASN A 214 8.09 -19.69 5.98
C ASN A 214 9.58 -19.56 6.34
N PRO A 215 10.54 -20.21 5.66
CA PRO A 215 11.96 -20.08 5.98
C PRO A 215 12.55 -18.69 5.61
N LEU A 216 11.83 -17.87 4.86
CA LEU A 216 12.26 -16.55 4.42
C LEU A 216 11.67 -15.43 5.30
N GLU A 217 10.65 -15.71 6.11
CA GLU A 217 9.94 -14.69 6.88
C GLU A 217 10.83 -14.05 7.96
N GLY A 218 10.81 -12.72 8.01
CA GLY A 218 11.44 -11.92 9.06
C GLY A 218 10.48 -11.50 10.16
N ALA A 219 9.17 -11.63 9.91
CA ALA A 219 8.10 -11.36 10.86
C ALA A 219 6.97 -12.36 10.65
N LEU A 220 6.00 -12.38 11.58
CA LEU A 220 4.81 -13.22 11.44
C LEU A 220 4.00 -12.84 10.20
N TYR A 221 3.46 -13.84 9.52
CA TYR A 221 2.49 -13.69 8.45
C TYR A 221 1.19 -13.09 9.01
N ASP A 222 1.00 -11.79 8.79
CA ASP A 222 -0.14 -11.04 9.36
C ASP A 222 -1.25 -10.95 8.31
N GLU A 223 -2.16 -11.93 8.35
CA GLU A 223 -3.33 -12.01 7.47
C GLU A 223 -4.58 -11.53 8.20
N ARG A 224 -5.24 -10.53 7.63
CA ARG A 224 -6.46 -9.94 8.20
C ARG A 224 -7.59 -9.91 7.19
N LEU A 225 -8.77 -10.25 7.68
CA LEU A 225 -9.98 -10.36 6.88
C LEU A 225 -10.90 -9.16 7.10
N TYR A 226 -11.42 -8.63 6.02
CA TYR A 226 -12.20 -7.41 6.01
C TYR A 226 -13.50 -7.54 5.22
N GLN A 227 -14.45 -6.68 5.56
CA GLN A 227 -15.63 -6.38 4.75
C GLN A 227 -15.58 -4.92 4.33
N VAL A 228 -16.04 -4.63 3.11
CA VAL A 228 -16.15 -3.24 2.62
C VAL A 228 -17.26 -2.51 3.38
N ILE A 229 -17.00 -1.25 3.69
CA ILE A 229 -18.01 -0.34 4.25
C ILE A 229 -18.77 0.30 3.10
N HIS A 230 -20.01 -0.16 2.88
CA HIS A 230 -20.92 0.35 1.85
C HIS A 230 -21.69 1.59 2.30
#